data_a01016aea76cd894633a99aa108d7b25
#
_entry.id   a01016aea76cd894633a99aa108d7b25
#
_cell.length_a   1.000
_cell.length_b   1.000
_cell.length_c   1.000
_cell.angle_alpha   90.00
_cell.angle_beta   90.00
_cell.angle_gamma   90.00
#
_symmetry.space_group_name_H-M   'P 1'
#
loop_
_entity.id
_entity.type
_entity.pdbx_description
1 polymer ?
#
loop_
_entity_poly.entity_id
_entity_poly.type
_entity_poly.pdbx_seq_one_letter_code
_entity_poly.pdbx_strand_id
1 'polypeptide(L)'
;MEREKEAFIEWLYTQYAVKLERASLNWVQHRPEYRDMVDDSIQKTFLKACEEYDRLKDAPYIEAWLFKTCRHRLLTEINTYRRRQKRHAALDGGTAVSDERLMTAIDALPEQIGNRETLERILDALSEREKGLVRERFVNGASFEEMAQKEKTTVGAIRSALARLRKKARRLAGDERG
;
A
#
# COMPACT_ATOMS: atom_id res chain seq x y z
N MET A 1 13.49 27.86 3.47
CA MET A 1 13.62 26.63 2.66
C MET A 1 13.89 25.41 3.55
N GLU A 2 15.01 25.34 4.30
CA GLU A 2 15.30 24.21 5.22
C GLU A 2 14.24 24.08 6.34
N ARG A 3 13.92 25.18 7.03
CA ARG A 3 12.90 25.23 8.10
C ARG A 3 11.49 24.84 7.62
N GLU A 4 11.13 25.20 6.40
CA GLU A 4 9.82 24.83 5.84
C GLU A 4 9.74 23.32 5.54
N LYS A 5 10.85 22.76 5.07
CA LYS A 5 11.01 21.33 4.85
C LYS A 5 10.92 20.53 6.15
N GLU A 6 11.62 21.01 7.19
CA GLU A 6 11.57 20.41 8.53
C GLU A 6 10.15 20.45 9.10
N ALA A 7 9.50 21.62 9.07
CA ALA A 7 8.12 21.78 9.55
C ALA A 7 7.12 20.88 8.77
N PHE A 8 7.31 20.73 7.47
CA PHE A 8 6.50 19.84 6.63
C PHE A 8 6.66 18.37 7.03
N ILE A 9 7.90 17.91 7.23
CA ILE A 9 8.18 16.54 7.63
C ILE A 9 7.68 16.26 9.04
N GLU A 10 7.85 17.19 9.97
CA GLU A 10 7.32 17.10 11.33
C GLU A 10 5.79 16.99 11.32
N TRP A 11 5.13 17.81 10.51
CA TRP A 11 3.68 17.73 10.31
C TRP A 11 3.26 16.37 9.74
N LEU A 12 3.93 15.90 8.68
CA LEU A 12 3.65 14.59 8.09
C LEU A 12 3.81 13.47 9.10
N TYR A 13 4.90 13.49 9.86
CA TYR A 13 5.18 12.48 10.86
C TYR A 13 4.08 12.47 11.93
N THR A 14 3.72 13.63 12.47
CA THR A 14 2.67 13.77 13.47
C THR A 14 1.32 13.27 12.98
N GLN A 15 0.96 13.53 11.72
CA GLN A 15 -0.33 13.14 11.15
C GLN A 15 -0.39 11.67 10.74
N TYR A 16 0.71 11.09 10.27
CA TYR A 16 0.67 9.82 9.53
C TYR A 16 1.52 8.69 10.11
N ALA A 17 2.49 8.93 11.00
CA ALA A 17 3.37 7.88 11.49
C ALA A 17 2.60 6.73 12.15
N VAL A 18 1.70 7.02 13.07
CA VAL A 18 0.88 6.00 13.77
C VAL A 18 -0.06 5.28 12.79
N LYS A 19 -0.63 6.01 11.84
CA LYS A 19 -1.51 5.41 10.81
C LYS A 19 -0.74 4.46 9.89
N LEU A 20 0.46 4.86 9.47
CA LEU A 20 1.35 4.03 8.63
C LEU A 20 1.81 2.78 9.39
N GLU A 21 2.20 2.92 10.65
CA GLU A 21 2.58 1.79 11.50
C GLU A 21 1.45 0.78 11.62
N ARG A 22 0.27 1.24 12.00
CA ARG A 22 -0.91 0.38 12.13
C ARG A 22 -1.26 -0.34 10.82
N ALA A 23 -1.27 0.38 9.71
CA ALA A 23 -1.54 -0.19 8.40
C ALA A 23 -0.46 -1.20 8.00
N SER A 24 0.80 -0.88 8.21
CA SER A 24 1.93 -1.74 7.86
C SER A 24 1.94 -3.03 8.69
N LEU A 25 1.66 -2.95 9.98
CA LEU A 25 1.51 -4.14 10.84
C LEU A 25 0.35 -5.03 10.37
N ASN A 26 -0.78 -4.45 9.99
CA ASN A 26 -1.91 -5.20 9.43
C ASN A 26 -1.58 -5.84 8.09
N TRP A 27 -0.82 -5.16 7.21
CA TRP A 27 -0.38 -5.76 5.93
C TRP A 27 0.48 -6.99 6.12
N VAL A 28 1.28 -7.03 7.18
CA VAL A 28 2.13 -8.18 7.53
C VAL A 28 1.48 -9.12 8.55
N GLN A 29 0.19 -8.92 8.86
CA GLN A 29 -0.57 -9.74 9.82
C GLN A 29 0.09 -9.80 11.20
N HIS A 30 0.68 -8.71 11.66
CA HIS A 30 1.39 -8.59 12.95
C HIS A 30 2.49 -9.65 13.17
N ARG A 31 3.07 -10.19 12.11
CA ARG A 31 4.15 -11.19 12.21
C ARG A 31 5.41 -10.56 12.82
N PRO A 32 5.93 -11.13 13.93
CA PRO A 32 7.08 -10.53 14.64
C PRO A 32 8.34 -10.39 13.78
N GLU A 33 8.57 -11.36 12.87
CA GLU A 33 9.73 -11.39 11.96
C GLU A 33 9.79 -10.22 10.98
N TYR A 34 8.68 -9.47 10.80
CA TYR A 34 8.61 -8.32 9.90
C TYR A 34 8.59 -6.97 10.62
N ARG A 35 8.64 -6.96 11.96
CA ARG A 35 8.52 -5.74 12.75
C ARG A 35 9.58 -4.70 12.38
N ASP A 36 10.85 -5.11 12.35
CA ASP A 36 11.96 -4.22 12.00
C ASP A 36 11.84 -3.69 10.57
N MET A 37 11.30 -4.50 9.64
CA MET A 37 11.05 -4.08 8.26
C MET A 37 9.92 -3.06 8.17
N VAL A 38 8.91 -3.14 9.04
CA VAL A 38 7.84 -2.13 9.13
C VAL A 38 8.44 -0.80 9.54
N ASP A 39 9.22 -0.77 10.62
CA ASP A 39 9.81 0.45 11.16
C ASP A 39 10.77 1.10 10.14
N ASP A 40 11.62 0.30 9.51
CA ASP A 40 12.56 0.75 8.47
C ASP A 40 11.84 1.28 7.22
N SER A 41 10.76 0.63 6.79
CA SER A 41 9.96 1.07 5.65
C SER A 41 9.26 2.41 5.91
N ILE A 42 8.79 2.64 7.13
CA ILE A 42 8.18 3.91 7.54
C ILE A 42 9.23 5.02 7.52
N GLN A 43 10.39 4.80 8.15
CA GLN A 43 11.50 5.77 8.16
C GLN A 43 11.94 6.14 6.74
N LYS A 44 12.17 5.15 5.88
CA LYS A 44 12.53 5.36 4.47
C LYS A 44 11.45 6.09 3.68
N THR A 45 10.18 5.94 4.06
CA THR A 45 9.07 6.67 3.42
C THR A 45 9.11 8.15 3.76
N PHE A 46 9.35 8.52 5.02
CA PHE A 46 9.50 9.92 5.41
C PHE A 46 10.77 10.56 4.84
N LEU A 47 11.88 9.82 4.79
CA LEU A 47 13.10 10.29 4.11
C LEU A 47 12.81 10.59 2.63
N LYS A 48 12.07 9.69 1.95
CA LYS A 48 11.67 9.92 0.56
C LYS A 48 10.74 11.12 0.40
N ALA A 49 9.83 11.34 1.34
CA ALA A 49 8.98 12.54 1.35
C ALA A 49 9.82 13.83 1.50
N CYS A 50 10.86 13.78 2.31
CA CYS A 50 11.81 14.89 2.44
C CYS A 50 12.55 15.18 1.14
N GLU A 51 13.02 14.15 0.43
CA GLU A 51 13.68 14.30 -0.87
C GLU A 51 12.74 14.91 -1.93
N GLU A 52 11.46 14.54 -1.89
CA GLU A 52 10.44 14.96 -2.84
C GLU A 52 9.59 16.14 -2.34
N TYR A 53 10.09 16.91 -1.39
CA TYR A 53 9.38 18.02 -0.75
C TYR A 53 8.69 18.95 -1.74
N ASP A 54 9.41 19.45 -2.73
CA ASP A 54 8.88 20.43 -3.69
C ASP A 54 7.70 19.89 -4.51
N ARG A 55 7.64 18.59 -4.71
CA ARG A 55 6.53 17.92 -5.39
C ARG A 55 5.36 17.62 -4.44
N LEU A 56 5.65 17.38 -3.17
CA LEU A 56 4.67 16.87 -2.22
C LEU A 56 4.03 17.92 -1.33
N LYS A 57 4.68 19.06 -1.10
CA LYS A 57 4.21 20.10 -0.18
C LYS A 57 2.79 20.58 -0.45
N ASP A 58 2.40 20.65 -1.71
CA ASP A 58 1.08 21.10 -2.15
C ASP A 58 0.23 19.96 -2.75
N ALA A 59 0.68 18.70 -2.60
CA ALA A 59 0.03 17.56 -3.23
C ALA A 59 -1.24 17.15 -2.48
N PRO A 60 -2.43 17.20 -3.10
CA PRO A 60 -3.69 16.82 -2.46
C PRO A 60 -3.79 15.31 -2.16
N TYR A 61 -2.90 14.51 -2.72
CA TYR A 61 -2.85 13.05 -2.60
C TYR A 61 -1.72 12.54 -1.68
N ILE A 62 -1.17 13.40 -0.81
CA ILE A 62 -0.01 13.06 0.01
C ILE A 62 -0.23 11.82 0.89
N GLU A 63 -1.41 11.67 1.44
CA GLU A 63 -1.77 10.48 2.23
C GLU A 63 -1.67 9.20 1.39
N ALA A 64 -2.31 9.18 0.21
CA ALA A 64 -2.27 8.03 -0.70
C ALA A 64 -0.83 7.73 -1.15
N TRP A 65 -0.03 8.76 -1.40
CA TRP A 65 1.37 8.62 -1.76
C TRP A 65 2.20 8.00 -0.63
N LEU A 66 2.01 8.45 0.62
CA LEU A 66 2.70 7.90 1.80
C LEU A 66 2.40 6.42 1.98
N PHE A 67 1.11 6.05 1.97
CA PHE A 67 0.69 4.65 2.14
C PHE A 67 1.18 3.76 1.00
N LYS A 68 1.09 4.22 -0.25
CA LYS A 68 1.60 3.51 -1.43
C LYS A 68 3.12 3.30 -1.33
N THR A 69 3.86 4.36 -1.01
CA THR A 69 5.33 4.32 -0.93
C THR A 69 5.79 3.41 0.19
N CYS A 70 5.20 3.54 1.38
CA CYS A 70 5.51 2.70 2.54
C CYS A 70 5.24 1.22 2.23
N ARG A 71 4.09 0.93 1.65
CA ARG A 71 3.72 -0.42 1.28
C ARG A 71 4.65 -1.03 0.25
N HIS A 72 5.00 -0.31 -0.80
CA HIS A 72 5.93 -0.77 -1.83
C HIS A 72 7.30 -1.11 -1.22
N ARG A 73 7.81 -0.24 -0.34
CA ARG A 73 9.08 -0.47 0.36
C ARG A 73 9.02 -1.73 1.23
N LEU A 74 7.99 -1.84 2.06
CA LEU A 74 7.78 -2.98 2.95
C LEU A 74 7.71 -4.31 2.16
N LEU A 75 6.98 -4.33 1.05
CA LEU A 75 6.90 -5.51 0.20
C LEU A 75 8.26 -5.89 -0.42
N THR A 76 9.01 -4.90 -0.86
CA THR A 76 10.35 -5.12 -1.42
C THR A 76 11.29 -5.71 -0.37
N GLU A 77 11.27 -5.20 0.86
CA GLU A 77 12.05 -5.73 1.99
C GLU A 77 11.64 -7.17 2.32
N ILE A 78 10.35 -7.45 2.45
CA ILE A 78 9.83 -8.80 2.73
C ILE A 78 10.22 -9.78 1.64
N ASN A 79 10.08 -9.40 0.37
CA ASN A 79 10.46 -10.26 -0.76
C ASN A 79 11.97 -10.56 -0.75
N THR A 80 12.79 -9.56 -0.44
CA THR A 80 14.23 -9.73 -0.30
C THR A 80 14.59 -10.69 0.86
N TYR A 81 13.93 -10.50 2.01
CA TYR A 81 14.07 -11.37 3.17
C TYR A 81 13.67 -12.82 2.84
N ARG A 82 12.50 -13.02 2.24
CA ARG A 82 12.01 -14.35 1.84
C ARG A 82 12.93 -15.03 0.83
N ARG A 83 13.50 -14.29 -0.14
CA ARG A 83 14.48 -14.82 -1.10
C ARG A 83 15.76 -15.28 -0.40
N ARG A 84 16.22 -14.55 0.62
CA ARG A 84 17.37 -14.96 1.46
C ARG A 84 17.04 -16.22 2.24
N GLN A 85 15.87 -16.27 2.89
CA GLN A 85 15.42 -17.46 3.63
C GLN A 85 15.29 -18.70 2.72
N LYS A 86 14.70 -18.55 1.53
CA LYS A 86 14.60 -19.65 0.55
C LYS A 86 15.98 -20.16 0.11
N ARG A 87 16.96 -19.28 -0.07
CA ARG A 87 18.34 -19.70 -0.40
C ARG A 87 18.98 -20.48 0.74
N HIS A 88 18.75 -20.08 1.97
CA HIS A 88 19.21 -20.84 3.14
C HIS A 88 18.47 -22.18 3.27
N ALA A 89 17.14 -22.19 3.12
CA ALA A 89 16.34 -23.41 3.17
C ALA A 89 16.61 -24.39 2.01
N ALA A 90 16.96 -23.90 0.82
CA ALA A 90 17.35 -24.75 -0.31
C ALA A 90 18.68 -25.47 -0.07
N LEU A 91 19.53 -24.95 0.79
CA LEU A 91 20.69 -25.63 1.32
C LEU A 91 20.32 -26.73 2.35
N ASP A 92 19.12 -26.60 2.98
CA ASP A 92 18.61 -27.52 4.03
C ASP A 92 17.42 -28.40 3.57
N GLY A 93 17.04 -28.40 2.29
CA GLY A 93 16.03 -29.31 1.71
C GLY A 93 14.56 -29.00 1.97
N GLY A 94 14.19 -27.78 2.35
CA GLY A 94 12.81 -27.37 2.65
C GLY A 94 12.05 -26.72 1.48
N THR A 95 10.80 -27.12 1.23
CA THR A 95 9.87 -26.55 0.25
C THR A 95 9.08 -25.41 0.84
N ALA A 96 9.21 -24.19 0.30
CA ALA A 96 8.41 -23.01 0.70
C ALA A 96 7.36 -22.68 -0.36
N VAL A 97 6.09 -22.56 0.06
CA VAL A 97 4.94 -22.19 -0.79
C VAL A 97 4.93 -20.68 -1.08
N SER A 98 4.70 -20.30 -2.34
CA SER A 98 4.83 -18.92 -2.82
C SER A 98 3.48 -18.18 -2.84
N ASP A 99 3.35 -17.17 -1.97
CA ASP A 99 2.28 -16.16 -2.00
C ASP A 99 2.60 -14.97 -2.95
N GLU A 100 3.61 -15.13 -3.78
CA GLU A 100 4.24 -14.07 -4.58
C GLU A 100 3.31 -13.47 -5.65
N ARG A 101 2.39 -14.27 -6.20
CA ARG A 101 1.44 -13.82 -7.23
C ARG A 101 0.33 -12.91 -6.71
N LEU A 102 0.02 -12.98 -5.42
CA LEU A 102 -1.06 -12.21 -4.81
C LEU A 102 -0.67 -10.76 -4.53
N MET A 103 0.60 -10.55 -4.18
CA MET A 103 1.14 -9.26 -3.81
C MET A 103 1.44 -8.37 -5.03
N THR A 104 1.96 -8.96 -6.10
CA THR A 104 2.26 -8.25 -7.36
C THR A 104 0.99 -7.72 -8.05
N ALA A 105 -0.13 -8.40 -7.89
CA ALA A 105 -1.39 -7.98 -8.50
C ALA A 105 -2.02 -6.73 -7.84
N ILE A 106 -1.64 -6.40 -6.61
CA ILE A 106 -2.17 -5.25 -5.85
C ILE A 106 -1.31 -4.00 -6.04
N ASP A 107 -0.02 -4.17 -6.40
CA ASP A 107 0.94 -3.07 -6.56
C ASP A 107 0.77 -2.25 -7.85
N ALA A 108 -0.05 -2.73 -8.78
CA ALA A 108 -0.31 -2.01 -10.02
C ALA A 108 -1.53 -1.06 -9.93
N LEU A 109 -1.67 -0.29 -8.84
CA LEU A 109 -2.39 0.98 -8.97
C LEU A 109 -1.48 1.91 -9.78
N PRO A 110 -1.98 2.47 -10.90
CA PRO A 110 -1.14 3.21 -11.82
C PRO A 110 -0.41 4.35 -11.10
N GLU A 111 0.88 4.50 -11.36
CA GLU A 111 1.68 5.69 -11.00
C GLU A 111 1.08 6.98 -11.58
N GLN A 112 0.12 6.83 -12.46
CA GLN A 112 -0.56 7.85 -13.25
C GLN A 112 -1.73 8.54 -12.54
N ILE A 113 -2.13 8.15 -11.30
CA ILE A 113 -3.07 8.95 -10.51
C ILE A 113 -2.29 10.11 -9.87
N GLY A 114 -1.63 10.89 -10.72
CA GLY A 114 -0.95 12.12 -10.34
C GLY A 114 -1.81 13.37 -10.50
N ASN A 115 -3.07 13.21 -10.96
CA ASN A 115 -3.97 14.31 -11.23
C ASN A 115 -5.19 14.20 -10.31
N ARG A 116 -5.46 15.26 -9.55
CA ARG A 116 -6.62 15.39 -8.65
C ARG A 116 -7.93 15.12 -9.37
N GLU A 117 -8.07 15.64 -10.57
CA GLU A 117 -9.27 15.49 -11.40
C GLU A 117 -9.53 14.01 -11.76
N THR A 118 -8.49 13.26 -12.10
CA THR A 118 -8.58 11.82 -12.36
C THR A 118 -8.97 11.04 -11.09
N LEU A 119 -8.40 11.41 -9.94
CA LEU A 119 -8.76 10.79 -8.66
C LEU A 119 -10.21 11.08 -8.29
N GLU A 120 -10.67 12.33 -8.44
CA GLU A 120 -12.06 12.72 -8.20
C GLU A 120 -13.02 11.93 -9.11
N ARG A 121 -12.73 11.84 -10.42
CA ARG A 121 -13.52 11.02 -11.36
C ARG A 121 -13.59 9.54 -10.94
N ILE A 122 -12.47 8.98 -10.50
CA ILE A 122 -12.44 7.58 -10.04
C ILE A 122 -13.30 7.44 -8.79
N LEU A 123 -13.15 8.33 -7.80
CA LEU A 123 -13.91 8.29 -6.55
C LEU A 123 -15.41 8.48 -6.79
N ASP A 124 -15.80 9.40 -7.66
CA ASP A 124 -17.20 9.64 -8.02
C ASP A 124 -17.84 8.44 -8.74
N ALA A 125 -17.06 7.73 -9.53
CA ALA A 125 -17.52 6.53 -10.21
C ALA A 125 -17.60 5.28 -9.32
N LEU A 126 -17.04 5.30 -8.11
CA LEU A 126 -17.11 4.19 -7.15
C LEU A 126 -18.39 4.28 -6.31
N SER A 127 -19.05 3.13 -6.16
CA SER A 127 -20.12 3.01 -5.16
C SER A 127 -19.57 3.13 -3.73
N GLU A 128 -20.42 3.45 -2.77
CA GLU A 128 -20.02 3.56 -1.36
C GLU A 128 -19.42 2.25 -0.82
N ARG A 129 -19.92 1.11 -1.29
CA ARG A 129 -19.35 -0.19 -0.98
C ARG A 129 -17.93 -0.34 -1.54
N GLU A 130 -17.71 0.06 -2.80
CA GLU A 130 -16.38 0.03 -3.43
C GLU A 130 -15.40 0.96 -2.71
N LYS A 131 -15.82 2.17 -2.34
CA LYS A 131 -15.05 3.12 -1.52
C LYS A 131 -14.70 2.50 -0.16
N GLY A 132 -15.66 1.80 0.47
CA GLY A 132 -15.44 1.06 1.71
C GLY A 132 -14.35 0.00 1.58
N LEU A 133 -14.41 -0.83 0.54
CA LEU A 133 -13.40 -1.87 0.28
C LEU A 133 -12.01 -1.28 0.05
N VAL A 134 -11.92 -0.16 -0.69
CA VAL A 134 -10.65 0.56 -0.89
C VAL A 134 -10.11 1.06 0.44
N ARG A 135 -10.93 1.73 1.23
CA ARG A 135 -10.54 2.26 2.54
C ARG A 135 -10.05 1.16 3.47
N GLU A 136 -10.81 0.06 3.58
CA GLU A 136 -10.42 -1.07 4.44
C GLU A 136 -9.08 -1.65 4.00
N ARG A 137 -8.86 -1.86 2.71
CA ARG A 137 -7.65 -2.50 2.21
C ARG A 137 -6.43 -1.59 2.25
N PHE A 138 -6.58 -0.33 1.81
CA PHE A 138 -5.43 0.55 1.54
C PHE A 138 -5.16 1.56 2.66
N VAL A 139 -6.18 2.00 3.38
CA VAL A 139 -6.04 2.94 4.49
C VAL A 139 -5.96 2.20 5.83
N ASN A 140 -6.92 1.29 6.09
CA ASN A 140 -6.96 0.55 7.35
C ASN A 140 -6.02 -0.67 7.37
N GLY A 141 -5.49 -1.08 6.20
CA GLY A 141 -4.58 -2.21 6.08
C GLY A 141 -5.21 -3.58 6.37
N ALA A 142 -6.56 -3.68 6.29
CA ALA A 142 -7.27 -4.92 6.59
C ALA A 142 -6.81 -6.09 5.72
N SER A 143 -6.67 -7.28 6.31
CA SER A 143 -6.43 -8.52 5.59
C SER A 143 -7.65 -8.92 4.75
N PHE A 144 -7.47 -9.82 3.79
CA PHE A 144 -8.62 -10.33 3.01
C PHE A 144 -9.60 -11.11 3.87
N GLU A 145 -9.10 -11.78 4.89
CA GLU A 145 -9.86 -12.54 5.87
C GLU A 145 -10.73 -11.61 6.73
N GLU A 146 -10.16 -10.54 7.27
CA GLU A 146 -10.89 -9.51 8.03
C GLU A 146 -11.96 -8.85 7.18
N MET A 147 -11.63 -8.50 5.93
CA MET A 147 -12.60 -7.92 4.99
C MET A 147 -13.74 -8.90 4.68
N ALA A 148 -13.41 -10.19 4.47
CA ALA A 148 -14.41 -11.21 4.19
C ALA A 148 -15.37 -11.43 5.38
N GLN A 149 -14.85 -11.42 6.60
CA GLN A 149 -15.66 -11.49 7.83
C GLN A 149 -16.58 -10.27 7.96
N LYS A 150 -16.03 -9.06 7.75
CA LYS A 150 -16.78 -7.81 7.84
C LYS A 150 -17.91 -7.73 6.81
N GLU A 151 -17.61 -8.12 5.56
CA GLU A 151 -18.56 -8.14 4.44
C GLU A 151 -19.47 -9.40 4.43
N LYS A 152 -19.31 -10.32 5.39
CA LYS A 152 -20.03 -11.61 5.46
C LYS A 152 -19.97 -12.38 4.13
N THR A 153 -18.77 -12.50 3.57
CA THR A 153 -18.52 -13.12 2.27
C THR A 153 -17.24 -13.98 2.31
N THR A 154 -16.82 -14.50 1.18
CA THR A 154 -15.59 -15.31 1.06
C THR A 154 -14.37 -14.44 0.71
N VAL A 155 -13.19 -14.89 1.08
CA VAL A 155 -11.90 -14.28 0.69
C VAL A 155 -11.78 -14.18 -0.83
N GLY A 156 -12.23 -15.21 -1.57
CA GLY A 156 -12.24 -15.22 -3.02
C GLY A 156 -13.14 -14.11 -3.61
N ALA A 157 -14.30 -13.87 -3.01
CA ALA A 157 -15.21 -12.81 -3.44
C ALA A 157 -14.59 -11.40 -3.20
N ILE A 158 -13.91 -11.18 -2.08
CA ILE A 158 -13.18 -9.92 -1.81
C ILE A 158 -12.07 -9.70 -2.84
N ARG A 159 -11.26 -10.72 -3.12
CA ARG A 159 -10.19 -10.64 -4.14
C ARG A 159 -10.74 -10.28 -5.52
N SER A 160 -11.84 -10.94 -5.92
CA SER A 160 -12.50 -10.67 -7.19
C SER A 160 -13.10 -9.26 -7.26
N ALA A 161 -13.69 -8.78 -6.17
CA ALA A 161 -14.24 -7.42 -6.06
C ALA A 161 -13.13 -6.37 -6.23
N LEU A 162 -12.02 -6.53 -5.52
CA LEU A 162 -10.87 -5.61 -5.63
C LEU A 162 -10.20 -5.67 -7.01
N ALA A 163 -10.14 -6.84 -7.65
CA ALA A 163 -9.62 -6.97 -9.01
C ALA A 163 -10.48 -6.21 -10.04
N ARG A 164 -11.83 -6.34 -9.95
CA ARG A 164 -12.77 -5.58 -10.79
C ARG A 164 -12.65 -4.08 -10.56
N LEU A 165 -12.53 -3.68 -9.30
CA LEU A 165 -12.39 -2.28 -8.90
C LEU A 165 -11.10 -1.67 -9.49
N ARG A 166 -9.99 -2.41 -9.46
CA ARG A 166 -8.74 -2.00 -10.10
C ARG A 166 -8.91 -1.83 -11.61
N LYS A 167 -9.56 -2.79 -12.29
CA LYS A 167 -9.82 -2.69 -13.73
C LYS A 167 -10.66 -1.45 -14.06
N LYS A 168 -11.68 -1.17 -13.25
CA LYS A 168 -12.53 0.02 -13.35
C LYS A 168 -11.71 1.31 -13.17
N ALA A 169 -10.86 1.38 -12.14
CA ALA A 169 -10.01 2.54 -11.88
C ALA A 169 -9.01 2.80 -13.02
N ARG A 170 -8.37 1.77 -13.56
CA ARG A 170 -7.46 1.89 -14.72
C ARG A 170 -8.17 2.45 -15.94
N ARG A 171 -9.35 1.94 -16.28
CA ARG A 171 -10.14 2.43 -17.40
C ARG A 171 -10.49 3.92 -17.23
N LEU A 172 -10.87 4.34 -16.02
CA LEU A 172 -11.19 5.72 -15.71
C LEU A 172 -9.96 6.64 -15.70
N ALA A 173 -8.79 6.10 -15.41
CA ALA A 173 -7.52 6.81 -15.48
C ALA A 173 -7.01 7.02 -16.92
N GLY A 174 -7.64 6.42 -17.93
CA GLY A 174 -7.24 6.52 -19.33
C GLY A 174 -6.15 5.51 -19.73
N ASP A 175 -5.90 4.49 -18.91
CA ASP A 175 -4.93 3.43 -19.21
C ASP A 175 -5.63 2.28 -19.93
N GLU A 176 -5.96 2.50 -21.21
CA GLU A 176 -6.59 1.48 -22.08
C GLU A 176 -5.58 0.50 -22.71
N ARG A 177 -4.38 0.38 -22.20
CA ARG A 177 -3.44 -0.63 -22.67
C ARG A 177 -3.72 -1.97 -21.96
N GLY A 178 -4.42 -2.81 -22.69
CA GLY A 178 -5.04 -4.08 -22.43
C GLY A 178 -4.20 -5.20 -21.91
#